data_4692f90a4f887cf8547a2733fe33c8b3
#
_entry.id   4692f90a4f887cf8547a2733fe33c8b3
#
_cell.length_a   1.000
_cell.length_b   1.000
_cell.length_c   1.000
_cell.angle_alpha   90.00
_cell.angle_beta   90.00
_cell.angle_gamma   90.00
#
_symmetry.space_group_name_H-M   'P 1'
#
loop_
_entity.id
_entity.type
_entity.pdbx_description
1 polymer ?
#
loop_
_entity_poly.entity_id
_entity_poly.type
_entity_poly.pdbx_seq_one_letter_code
_entity_poly.pdbx_strand_id
1 'polypeptide(L)'
;MSLETIDNLHKILDSTLGSFLDLVQCDAGSVYTVRKDRSGERTLTFEAMITRSIHLHGIPDQLGKLRFRIDDSSIVGRTAVTGKPILLNLPTAESGAAHSVGEKLGYTTRNIFSGPLITPRGDLVGVVQLLNKLPQDGSAFDPNGSSPLPPFDEKDERLFSIISGQAALAIENSLLLEEQERLMEGIVNACVTAIEARDPVTSGHSVRVANHSVGLAVAVNRTPQGPLGAVAFTSTQLRELRFA
;
A
#
# COMPACT_ATOMS: atom_id res chain seq x y z
N MET A 1 1.06 15.74 2.98
CA MET A 1 1.67 14.38 2.94
C MET A 1 2.83 14.44 1.97
N SER A 2 4.05 14.16 2.44
CA SER A 2 5.23 14.26 1.58
C SER A 2 5.27 13.09 0.59
N LEU A 3 5.73 13.36 -0.64
CA LEU A 3 5.95 12.32 -1.65
C LEU A 3 6.88 11.22 -1.12
N GLU A 4 7.86 11.59 -0.29
CA GLU A 4 8.86 10.67 0.28
C GLU A 4 8.26 9.67 1.28
N THR A 5 7.29 10.07 2.08
CA THR A 5 6.62 9.17 3.05
C THR A 5 5.71 8.20 2.33
N ILE A 6 5.00 8.66 1.28
CA ILE A 6 4.22 7.80 0.40
C ILE A 6 5.14 6.82 -0.33
N ASP A 7 6.26 7.31 -0.89
CA ASP A 7 7.24 6.48 -1.57
C ASP A 7 7.88 5.45 -0.63
N ASN A 8 8.10 5.82 0.64
CA ASN A 8 8.67 4.92 1.63
C ASN A 8 7.68 3.81 2.03
N LEU A 9 6.41 4.17 2.30
CA LEU A 9 5.36 3.18 2.56
C LEU A 9 5.20 2.22 1.39
N HIS A 10 5.10 2.72 0.15
CA HIS A 10 4.97 1.86 -1.03
C HIS A 10 6.18 0.93 -1.20
N LYS A 11 7.41 1.41 -1.00
CA LYS A 11 8.62 0.56 -1.03
C LYS A 11 8.59 -0.55 0.01
N ILE A 12 8.13 -0.25 1.23
CA ILE A 12 7.99 -1.24 2.30
C ILE A 12 6.91 -2.26 1.93
N LEU A 13 5.77 -1.81 1.41
CA LEU A 13 4.68 -2.69 0.99
C LEU A 13 5.10 -3.60 -0.16
N ASP A 14 5.77 -3.07 -1.18
CA ASP A 14 6.26 -3.84 -2.33
C ASP A 14 7.34 -4.85 -1.90
N SER A 15 8.30 -4.43 -1.08
CA SER A 15 9.33 -5.32 -0.54
C SER A 15 8.74 -6.43 0.32
N THR A 16 7.78 -6.07 1.17
CA THR A 16 7.06 -7.02 2.03
C THR A 16 6.28 -8.03 1.19
N LEU A 17 5.51 -7.54 0.22
CA LEU A 17 4.74 -8.40 -0.67
C LEU A 17 5.64 -9.32 -1.50
N GLY A 18 6.74 -8.79 -2.05
CA GLY A 18 7.75 -9.58 -2.74
C GLY A 18 8.30 -10.72 -1.88
N SER A 19 8.61 -10.43 -0.62
CA SER A 19 9.09 -11.43 0.34
C SER A 19 8.07 -12.55 0.60
N PHE A 20 6.79 -12.21 0.74
CA PHE A 20 5.72 -13.21 0.86
C PHE A 20 5.58 -14.07 -0.39
N LEU A 21 5.61 -13.44 -1.58
CA LEU A 21 5.52 -14.17 -2.85
C LEU A 21 6.69 -15.13 -3.05
N ASP A 22 7.91 -14.73 -2.64
CA ASP A 22 9.10 -15.57 -2.72
C ASP A 22 9.05 -16.72 -1.71
N LEU A 23 8.63 -16.45 -0.48
CA LEU A 23 8.62 -17.44 0.59
C LEU A 23 7.55 -18.51 0.37
N VAL A 24 6.34 -18.10 -0.03
CA VAL A 24 5.19 -19.00 -0.23
C VAL A 24 5.12 -19.51 -1.66
N GLN A 25 5.96 -19.00 -2.57
CA GLN A 25 6.01 -19.35 -3.99
C GLN A 25 4.67 -19.15 -4.70
N CYS A 26 4.26 -17.88 -4.81
CA CYS A 26 3.02 -17.48 -5.47
C CYS A 26 3.28 -16.59 -6.70
N ASP A 27 2.35 -16.60 -7.66
CA ASP A 27 2.43 -15.76 -8.84
C ASP A 27 2.06 -14.31 -8.57
N ALA A 28 1.04 -14.08 -7.77
CA ALA A 28 0.54 -12.75 -7.50
C ALA A 28 0.16 -12.54 -6.04
N GLY A 29 0.08 -11.28 -5.65
CA GLY A 29 -0.40 -10.90 -4.34
C GLY A 29 -0.78 -9.43 -4.24
N SER A 30 -1.42 -9.10 -3.14
CA SER A 30 -1.84 -7.75 -2.80
C SER A 30 -1.76 -7.49 -1.30
N VAL A 31 -1.53 -6.22 -0.94
CA VAL A 31 -1.50 -5.76 0.45
C VAL A 31 -2.61 -4.75 0.66
N TYR A 32 -3.29 -4.91 1.77
CA TYR A 32 -4.34 -4.02 2.26
C TYR A 32 -3.93 -3.51 3.63
N THR A 33 -4.00 -2.19 3.87
CA THR A 33 -3.75 -1.59 5.18
C THR A 33 -5.04 -1.19 5.86
N VAL A 34 -5.08 -1.29 7.18
CA VAL A 34 -6.19 -0.78 7.97
C VAL A 34 -6.06 0.74 8.08
N ARG A 35 -7.07 1.44 7.59
CA ARG A 35 -7.18 2.89 7.69
C ARG A 35 -8.44 3.28 8.45
N LYS A 36 -8.35 4.38 9.20
CA LYS A 36 -9.52 5.01 9.84
C LYS A 36 -9.95 6.20 9.01
N ASP A 37 -11.25 6.33 8.80
CA ASP A 37 -11.82 7.53 8.22
C ASP A 37 -12.01 8.64 9.27
N ARG A 38 -12.59 9.77 8.84
CA ARG A 38 -12.86 10.92 9.74
C ARG A 38 -13.88 10.59 10.84
N SER A 39 -14.72 9.58 10.66
CA SER A 39 -15.69 9.11 11.65
C SER A 39 -15.08 8.12 12.64
N GLY A 40 -13.86 7.66 12.39
CA GLY A 40 -13.19 6.60 13.15
C GLY A 40 -13.52 5.20 12.67
N GLU A 41 -14.32 5.05 11.61
CA GLU A 41 -14.62 3.74 11.02
C GLU A 41 -13.35 3.15 10.37
N ARG A 42 -13.08 1.86 10.66
CA ARG A 42 -11.93 1.12 10.13
C ARG A 42 -12.30 0.44 8.83
N THR A 43 -11.49 0.65 7.81
CA THR A 43 -11.62 0.00 6.50
C THR A 43 -10.27 -0.54 6.05
N LEU A 44 -10.27 -1.53 5.16
CA LEU A 44 -9.08 -2.00 4.46
C LEU A 44 -8.94 -1.18 3.17
N THR A 45 -7.79 -0.55 3.00
CA THR A 45 -7.43 0.17 1.78
C THR A 45 -6.45 -0.68 0.98
N PHE A 46 -6.72 -0.85 -0.31
CA PHE A 46 -5.82 -1.51 -1.24
C PHE A 46 -4.59 -0.63 -1.50
N GLU A 47 -3.40 -1.12 -1.20
CA GLU A 47 -2.17 -0.28 -1.19
C GLU A 47 -1.10 -0.74 -2.17
N ALA A 48 -1.00 -2.04 -2.43
CA ALA A 48 0.01 -2.58 -3.35
C ALA A 48 -0.43 -3.90 -3.97
N MET A 49 0.05 -4.17 -5.18
CA MET A 49 -0.04 -5.49 -5.80
C MET A 49 1.19 -5.79 -6.66
N ILE A 50 1.51 -7.07 -6.75
CA ILE A 50 2.54 -7.60 -7.63
C ILE A 50 1.93 -8.79 -8.38
N THR A 51 2.17 -8.86 -9.69
CA THR A 51 1.81 -10.03 -10.50
C THR A 51 3.00 -10.36 -11.38
N ARG A 52 3.56 -11.56 -11.24
CA ARG A 52 4.78 -11.96 -11.96
C ARG A 52 4.50 -12.34 -13.39
N SER A 53 3.44 -13.12 -13.62
CA SER A 53 3.09 -13.63 -14.95
C SER A 53 2.68 -12.56 -15.95
N ILE A 54 2.02 -11.48 -15.50
CA ILE A 54 1.62 -10.34 -16.36
C ILE A 54 2.46 -9.09 -16.11
N HIS A 55 3.58 -9.22 -15.37
CA HIS A 55 4.54 -8.15 -15.07
C HIS A 55 3.90 -6.83 -14.59
N LEU A 56 2.85 -6.94 -13.77
CA LEU A 56 2.19 -5.79 -13.19
C LEU A 56 2.76 -5.49 -11.81
N HIS A 57 3.29 -4.30 -11.65
CA HIS A 57 3.76 -3.76 -10.37
C HIS A 57 3.02 -2.47 -10.05
N GLY A 58 2.72 -2.29 -8.76
CA GLY A 58 2.01 -1.11 -8.29
C GLY A 58 0.50 -1.21 -8.45
N ILE A 59 -0.18 -0.12 -8.17
CA ILE A 59 -1.64 -0.05 -8.24
C ILE A 59 -2.03 0.58 -9.57
N PRO A 60 -2.76 -0.12 -10.46
CA PRO A 60 -3.39 0.53 -11.61
C PRO A 60 -4.28 1.69 -11.11
N ASP A 61 -4.25 2.83 -11.78
CA ASP A 61 -5.01 4.04 -11.39
C ASP A 61 -6.48 3.75 -11.06
N GLN A 62 -7.05 2.74 -11.71
CA GLN A 62 -8.43 2.28 -11.51
C GLN A 62 -8.66 1.57 -10.17
N LEU A 63 -7.60 1.05 -9.51
CA LEU A 63 -7.68 0.24 -8.30
C LEU A 63 -7.21 0.98 -7.04
N GLY A 64 -6.43 2.06 -7.18
CA GLY A 64 -5.77 2.77 -6.08
C GLY A 64 -6.70 3.46 -5.08
N LYS A 65 -8.03 3.33 -5.23
CA LYS A 65 -9.01 3.88 -4.30
C LYS A 65 -9.99 2.83 -3.76
N LEU A 66 -9.71 1.54 -4.00
CA LEU A 66 -10.58 0.49 -3.51
C LEU A 66 -10.47 0.38 -1.98
N ARG A 67 -11.61 0.44 -1.34
CA ARG A 67 -11.75 0.20 0.10
C ARG A 67 -12.71 -0.96 0.34
N PHE A 68 -12.36 -1.76 1.33
CA PHE A 68 -13.16 -2.92 1.73
C PHE A 68 -13.57 -2.77 3.18
N ARG A 69 -14.79 -3.17 3.48
CA ARG A 69 -15.26 -3.21 4.86
C ARG A 69 -14.56 -4.33 5.63
N ILE A 70 -14.38 -4.12 6.92
CA ILE A 70 -13.91 -5.17 7.83
C ILE A 70 -15.16 -5.93 8.30
N ASP A 71 -15.64 -6.82 7.42
CA ASP A 71 -16.81 -7.66 7.62
C ASP A 71 -16.71 -8.93 6.75
N ASP A 72 -17.74 -9.75 6.75
CA ASP A 72 -17.78 -11.02 6.00
C ASP A 72 -18.10 -10.86 4.50
N SER A 73 -18.24 -9.65 3.99
CA SER A 73 -18.60 -9.40 2.58
C SER A 73 -17.46 -9.69 1.59
N SER A 74 -16.23 -9.82 2.08
CA SER A 74 -15.05 -10.14 1.28
C SER A 74 -14.09 -11.04 2.04
N ILE A 75 -13.21 -11.75 1.29
CA ILE A 75 -12.18 -12.61 1.90
C ILE A 75 -11.25 -11.78 2.79
N VAL A 76 -10.79 -10.62 2.30
CA VAL A 76 -9.89 -9.74 3.07
C VAL A 76 -10.58 -9.17 4.30
N GLY A 77 -11.86 -8.81 4.19
CA GLY A 77 -12.69 -8.36 5.33
C GLY A 77 -12.84 -9.45 6.38
N ARG A 78 -13.20 -10.66 5.96
CA ARG A 78 -13.33 -11.84 6.85
C ARG A 78 -12.00 -12.19 7.52
N THR A 79 -10.87 -12.15 6.78
CA THR A 79 -9.53 -12.33 7.36
C THR A 79 -9.26 -11.29 8.44
N ALA A 80 -9.64 -10.04 8.19
CA ALA A 80 -9.47 -8.95 9.16
C ALA A 80 -10.35 -9.11 10.41
N VAL A 81 -11.59 -9.59 10.25
CA VAL A 81 -12.51 -9.84 11.36
C VAL A 81 -12.05 -11.01 12.22
N THR A 82 -11.66 -12.12 11.57
CA THR A 82 -11.30 -13.35 12.29
C THR A 82 -9.90 -13.31 12.87
N GLY A 83 -9.01 -12.47 12.32
CA GLY A 83 -7.59 -12.46 12.66
C GLY A 83 -6.88 -13.79 12.35
N LYS A 84 -7.45 -14.60 11.46
CA LYS A 84 -6.91 -15.93 11.08
C LYS A 84 -6.72 -16.01 9.57
N PRO A 85 -5.71 -16.78 9.10
CA PRO A 85 -5.56 -17.08 7.69
C PRO A 85 -6.80 -17.79 7.10
N ILE A 86 -7.10 -17.48 5.85
CA ILE A 86 -8.16 -18.12 5.06
C ILE A 86 -7.51 -18.68 3.79
N LEU A 87 -7.68 -19.98 3.58
CA LEU A 87 -7.19 -20.70 2.41
C LEU A 87 -8.37 -21.15 1.54
N LEU A 88 -8.35 -20.78 0.27
CA LEU A 88 -9.31 -21.20 -0.73
C LEU A 88 -8.57 -21.83 -1.91
N ASN A 89 -8.75 -23.12 -2.09
CA ASN A 89 -8.04 -23.89 -3.12
C ASN A 89 -8.83 -24.11 -4.42
N LEU A 90 -10.04 -23.54 -4.49
CA LEU A 90 -10.82 -23.43 -5.71
C LEU A 90 -11.57 -22.09 -5.63
N PRO A 91 -11.57 -21.29 -6.70
CA PRO A 91 -12.36 -20.08 -6.72
C PRO A 91 -13.85 -20.49 -6.67
N THR A 92 -14.45 -20.32 -5.51
CA THR A 92 -15.90 -20.46 -5.34
C THR A 92 -16.56 -19.11 -5.59
N ALA A 93 -17.88 -19.10 -5.76
CA ALA A 93 -18.66 -17.87 -5.83
C ALA A 93 -18.44 -16.96 -4.60
N GLU A 94 -17.85 -17.49 -3.52
CA GLU A 94 -17.47 -16.77 -2.31
C GLU A 94 -16.16 -15.98 -2.43
N SER A 95 -15.37 -16.14 -3.52
CA SER A 95 -14.11 -15.43 -3.72
C SER A 95 -14.25 -13.91 -3.98
N GLY A 96 -15.48 -13.42 -4.04
CA GLY A 96 -15.89 -12.02 -3.93
C GLY A 96 -14.99 -10.99 -4.63
N ALA A 97 -14.36 -10.13 -3.81
CA ALA A 97 -13.60 -8.98 -4.30
C ALA A 97 -12.28 -9.36 -5.02
N ALA A 98 -11.62 -10.47 -4.67
CA ALA A 98 -10.41 -10.91 -5.37
C ALA A 98 -10.72 -11.35 -6.80
N HIS A 99 -11.89 -11.97 -7.01
CA HIS A 99 -12.35 -12.34 -8.34
C HIS A 99 -12.66 -11.10 -9.19
N SER A 100 -13.33 -10.10 -8.61
CA SER A 100 -13.67 -8.86 -9.31
C SER A 100 -12.45 -8.00 -9.70
N VAL A 101 -11.39 -7.99 -8.89
CA VAL A 101 -10.13 -7.28 -9.19
C VAL A 101 -9.36 -8.03 -10.27
N GLY A 102 -9.23 -9.34 -10.16
CA GLY A 102 -8.56 -10.17 -11.16
C GLY A 102 -9.22 -10.09 -12.53
N GLU A 103 -10.55 -10.16 -12.61
CA GLU A 103 -11.30 -10.04 -13.86
C GLU A 103 -11.03 -8.72 -14.59
N LYS A 104 -10.98 -7.60 -13.85
CA LYS A 104 -10.67 -6.28 -14.42
C LYS A 104 -9.26 -6.19 -15.01
N LEU A 105 -8.34 -7.04 -14.53
CA LEU A 105 -6.94 -7.08 -14.98
C LEU A 105 -6.68 -8.22 -15.96
N GLY A 106 -7.69 -9.01 -16.33
CA GLY A 106 -7.52 -10.20 -17.16
C GLY A 106 -6.71 -11.31 -16.46
N TYR A 107 -6.74 -11.35 -15.12
CA TYR A 107 -6.02 -12.31 -14.30
C TYR A 107 -6.97 -13.33 -13.68
N THR A 108 -6.71 -14.62 -13.91
CA THR A 108 -7.54 -15.71 -13.38
C THR A 108 -7.00 -16.20 -12.04
N THR A 109 -7.77 -16.00 -10.98
CA THR A 109 -7.46 -16.50 -9.64
C THR A 109 -8.00 -17.92 -9.47
N ARG A 110 -7.13 -18.88 -9.14
CA ARG A 110 -7.48 -20.30 -8.96
C ARG A 110 -7.37 -20.78 -7.52
N ASN A 111 -6.45 -20.20 -6.74
CA ASN A 111 -6.42 -20.38 -5.30
C ASN A 111 -5.95 -19.13 -4.59
N ILE A 112 -6.31 -18.98 -3.33
CA ILE A 112 -6.11 -17.79 -2.53
C ILE A 112 -5.63 -18.21 -1.14
N PHE A 113 -4.59 -17.54 -0.67
CA PHE A 113 -4.21 -17.47 0.72
C PHE A 113 -4.42 -16.03 1.19
N SER A 114 -5.22 -15.80 2.20
CA SER A 114 -5.43 -14.47 2.79
C SER A 114 -5.00 -14.51 4.26
N GLY A 115 -3.94 -13.76 4.59
CA GLY A 115 -3.33 -13.77 5.92
C GLY A 115 -3.37 -12.39 6.59
N PRO A 116 -3.71 -12.32 7.89
CA PRO A 116 -3.73 -11.06 8.62
C PRO A 116 -2.31 -10.60 8.98
N LEU A 117 -2.08 -9.31 8.94
CA LEU A 117 -0.88 -8.67 9.46
C LEU A 117 -1.21 -8.12 10.84
N ILE A 118 -0.78 -8.84 11.87
CA ILE A 118 -1.04 -8.52 13.27
C ILE A 118 0.29 -8.25 13.95
N THR A 119 0.39 -7.10 14.63
CA THR A 119 1.58 -6.76 15.41
C THR A 119 1.73 -7.68 16.62
N PRO A 120 2.91 -7.76 17.24
CA PRO A 120 3.10 -8.51 18.50
C PRO A 120 2.22 -8.02 19.65
N ARG A 121 1.65 -6.82 19.57
CA ARG A 121 0.69 -6.28 20.52
C ARG A 121 -0.74 -6.76 20.30
N GLY A 122 -0.99 -7.44 19.18
CA GLY A 122 -2.32 -7.91 18.80
C GLY A 122 -3.11 -6.95 17.91
N ASP A 123 -2.49 -5.86 17.44
CA ASP A 123 -3.16 -4.88 16.57
C ASP A 123 -3.14 -5.34 15.12
N LEU A 124 -4.31 -5.42 14.50
CA LEU A 124 -4.46 -5.66 13.07
C LEU A 124 -4.10 -4.39 12.30
N VAL A 125 -3.05 -4.45 11.48
CA VAL A 125 -2.57 -3.33 10.66
C VAL A 125 -2.87 -3.51 9.17
N GLY A 126 -3.16 -4.75 8.75
CA GLY A 126 -3.45 -5.04 7.36
C GLY A 126 -3.79 -6.49 7.08
N VAL A 127 -3.92 -6.79 5.80
CA VAL A 127 -4.11 -8.16 5.27
C VAL A 127 -3.24 -8.30 4.03
N VAL A 128 -2.59 -9.45 3.88
CA VAL A 128 -1.92 -9.87 2.64
C VAL A 128 -2.76 -10.94 1.98
N GLN A 129 -2.95 -10.82 0.68
CA GLN A 129 -3.56 -11.83 -0.15
C GLN A 129 -2.53 -12.36 -1.14
N LEU A 130 -2.32 -13.66 -1.17
CA LEU A 130 -1.45 -14.36 -2.09
C LEU A 130 -2.30 -15.20 -3.03
N LEU A 131 -2.00 -15.16 -4.31
CA LEU A 131 -2.81 -15.74 -5.36
C LEU A 131 -1.98 -16.69 -6.21
N ASN A 132 -2.57 -17.80 -6.60
CA ASN A 132 -2.02 -18.79 -7.50
C ASN A 132 -0.65 -19.31 -7.05
N LYS A 133 -0.69 -20.28 -6.13
CA LYS A 133 0.52 -21.01 -5.68
C LYS A 133 1.21 -21.67 -6.88
N LEU A 134 2.51 -21.43 -7.00
CA LEU A 134 3.30 -21.94 -8.13
C LEU A 134 3.61 -23.42 -7.96
N PRO A 135 3.65 -24.20 -9.05
CA PRO A 135 4.15 -25.57 -9.03
C PRO A 135 5.59 -25.64 -8.53
N GLN A 136 5.90 -26.61 -7.67
CA GLN A 136 7.25 -26.81 -7.12
C GLN A 136 8.09 -27.79 -7.97
N ASP A 137 7.49 -28.44 -8.94
CA ASP A 137 8.14 -29.42 -9.83
C ASP A 137 8.84 -28.79 -11.04
N GLY A 138 8.91 -27.44 -11.10
CA GLY A 138 9.51 -26.71 -12.21
C GLY A 138 8.62 -26.63 -13.47
N SER A 139 7.38 -27.10 -13.40
CA SER A 139 6.43 -26.91 -14.50
C SER A 139 6.11 -25.43 -14.71
N ALA A 140 5.93 -25.03 -15.97
CA ALA A 140 5.61 -23.64 -16.29
C ALA A 140 4.23 -23.27 -15.76
N PHE A 141 4.15 -22.12 -15.10
CA PHE A 141 2.89 -21.55 -14.69
C PHE A 141 2.23 -20.82 -15.87
N ASP A 142 1.00 -21.20 -16.20
CA ASP A 142 0.17 -20.50 -17.15
C ASP A 142 -0.92 -19.74 -16.39
N PRO A 143 -0.91 -18.39 -16.38
CA PRO A 143 -1.90 -17.59 -15.65
C PRO A 143 -3.33 -17.80 -16.16
N ASN A 144 -3.49 -18.16 -17.44
CA ASN A 144 -4.78 -18.40 -18.09
C ASN A 144 -5.08 -19.88 -18.27
N GLY A 145 -4.15 -20.76 -17.86
CA GLY A 145 -4.27 -22.20 -18.00
C GLY A 145 -5.35 -22.79 -17.08
N SER A 146 -5.86 -23.94 -17.44
CA SER A 146 -6.84 -24.71 -16.65
C SER A 146 -6.19 -25.80 -15.79
N SER A 147 -4.86 -25.96 -15.82
CA SER A 147 -4.17 -26.98 -15.04
C SER A 147 -4.33 -26.75 -13.55
N PRO A 148 -4.58 -27.79 -12.75
CA PRO A 148 -4.69 -27.65 -11.30
C PRO A 148 -3.42 -27.06 -10.71
N LEU A 149 -3.56 -26.14 -9.75
CA LEU A 149 -2.47 -25.58 -8.98
C LEU A 149 -2.28 -26.37 -7.69
N PRO A 150 -1.04 -26.38 -7.13
CA PRO A 150 -0.82 -26.90 -5.80
C PRO A 150 -1.73 -26.18 -4.80
N PRO A 151 -2.38 -26.87 -3.87
CA PRO A 151 -3.20 -26.22 -2.86
C PRO A 151 -2.33 -25.44 -1.87
N PHE A 152 -2.85 -24.35 -1.31
CA PHE A 152 -2.32 -23.79 -0.09
C PHE A 152 -2.60 -24.74 1.09
N ASP A 153 -1.63 -24.88 1.98
CA ASP A 153 -1.67 -25.80 3.11
C ASP A 153 -1.11 -25.18 4.41
N GLU A 154 -1.07 -25.95 5.48
CA GLU A 154 -0.53 -25.53 6.78
C GLU A 154 0.97 -25.15 6.72
N LYS A 155 1.73 -25.67 5.77
CA LYS A 155 3.13 -25.27 5.59
C LYS A 155 3.19 -23.80 5.14
N ASP A 156 2.30 -23.41 4.24
CA ASP A 156 2.22 -22.02 3.78
C ASP A 156 1.80 -21.06 4.90
N GLU A 157 0.88 -21.49 5.79
CA GLU A 157 0.53 -20.72 6.98
C GLU A 157 1.74 -20.52 7.90
N ARG A 158 2.53 -21.58 8.14
CA ARG A 158 3.75 -21.48 8.95
C ARG A 158 4.78 -20.57 8.31
N LEU A 159 5.00 -20.67 6.99
CA LEU A 159 5.90 -19.77 6.26
C LEU A 159 5.43 -18.32 6.34
N PHE A 160 4.15 -18.07 6.14
CA PHE A 160 3.56 -16.75 6.28
C PHE A 160 3.77 -16.18 7.68
N SER A 161 3.56 -17.00 8.73
CA SER A 161 3.67 -16.57 10.13
C SER A 161 5.09 -16.13 10.52
N ILE A 162 6.13 -16.66 9.84
CA ILE A 162 7.53 -16.33 10.13
C ILE A 162 7.80 -14.83 9.92
N ILE A 163 7.26 -14.23 8.86
CA ILE A 163 7.54 -12.84 8.49
C ILE A 163 6.38 -11.89 8.77
N SER A 164 5.16 -12.40 8.99
CA SER A 164 3.96 -11.57 9.13
C SER A 164 4.03 -10.58 10.29
N GLY A 165 4.60 -10.97 11.43
CA GLY A 165 4.76 -10.09 12.59
C GLY A 165 5.75 -8.94 12.33
N GLN A 166 6.87 -9.21 11.66
CA GLN A 166 7.85 -8.17 11.28
C GLN A 166 7.29 -7.25 10.20
N ALA A 167 6.60 -7.83 9.21
CA ALA A 167 5.90 -7.07 8.18
C ALA A 167 4.85 -6.13 8.79
N ALA A 168 4.06 -6.64 9.76
CA ALA A 168 3.07 -5.83 10.47
C ALA A 168 3.71 -4.65 11.20
N LEU A 169 4.83 -4.86 11.91
CA LEU A 169 5.55 -3.77 12.58
C LEU A 169 6.13 -2.74 11.59
N ALA A 170 6.70 -3.18 10.47
CA ALA A 170 7.24 -2.28 9.47
C ALA A 170 6.15 -1.39 8.86
N ILE A 171 4.99 -1.97 8.57
CA ILE A 171 3.83 -1.26 8.06
C ILE A 171 3.26 -0.32 9.13
N GLU A 172 3.09 -0.76 10.38
CA GLU A 172 2.62 0.07 11.49
C GLU A 172 3.51 1.31 11.65
N ASN A 173 4.82 1.13 11.69
CA ASN A 173 5.77 2.24 11.81
C ASN A 173 5.63 3.23 10.65
N SER A 174 5.48 2.76 9.43
CA SER A 174 5.26 3.62 8.26
C SER A 174 3.95 4.39 8.34
N LEU A 175 2.88 3.74 8.79
CA LEU A 175 1.57 4.39 8.98
C LEU A 175 1.62 5.46 10.08
N LEU A 176 2.36 5.19 11.17
CA LEU A 176 2.55 6.14 12.26
C LEU A 176 3.37 7.36 11.81
N LEU A 177 4.43 7.16 11.03
CA LEU A 177 5.20 8.25 10.46
C LEU A 177 4.36 9.13 9.51
N GLU A 178 3.54 8.51 8.66
CA GLU A 178 2.60 9.20 7.79
C GLU A 178 1.60 10.06 8.60
N GLU A 179 1.05 9.50 9.67
CA GLU A 179 0.13 10.23 10.55
C GLU A 179 0.83 11.37 11.30
N GLN A 180 2.05 11.15 11.80
CA GLN A 180 2.85 12.18 12.46
C GLN A 180 3.13 13.35 11.51
N GLU A 181 3.51 13.10 10.27
CA GLU A 181 3.71 14.16 9.27
C GLU A 181 2.43 14.93 8.99
N ARG A 182 1.31 14.22 8.84
CA ARG A 182 0.01 14.84 8.61
C ARG A 182 -0.40 15.76 9.77
N LEU A 183 -0.16 15.33 11.01
CA LEU A 183 -0.43 16.15 12.20
C LEU A 183 0.47 17.40 12.23
N MET A 184 1.76 17.25 11.91
CA MET A 184 2.71 18.36 11.86
C MET A 184 2.30 19.40 10.79
N GLU A 185 1.94 18.93 9.58
CA GLU A 185 1.39 19.80 8.52
C GLU A 185 0.15 20.57 9.02
N GLY A 186 -0.74 19.87 9.73
CA GLY A 186 -1.94 20.49 10.31
C GLY A 186 -1.61 21.58 11.32
N ILE A 187 -0.63 21.34 12.21
CA ILE A 187 -0.18 22.33 13.22
C ILE A 187 0.42 23.56 12.52
N VAL A 188 1.34 23.35 11.56
CA VAL A 188 1.96 24.46 10.82
C VAL A 188 0.91 25.30 10.11
N ASN A 189 -0.02 24.66 9.39
CA ASN A 189 -1.11 25.37 8.71
C ASN A 189 -2.00 26.15 9.69
N ALA A 190 -2.30 25.59 10.86
CA ALA A 190 -3.08 26.28 11.89
C ALA A 190 -2.31 27.50 12.44
N CYS A 191 -1.01 27.37 12.69
CA CYS A 191 -0.17 28.49 13.13
C CYS A 191 -0.11 29.60 12.08
N VAL A 192 0.13 29.26 10.82
CA VAL A 192 0.15 30.22 9.70
C VAL A 192 -1.19 30.94 9.60
N THR A 193 -2.29 30.19 9.63
CA THR A 193 -3.65 30.79 9.57
C THR A 193 -3.91 31.74 10.74
N ALA A 194 -3.47 31.39 11.96
CA ALA A 194 -3.63 32.24 13.14
C ALA A 194 -2.80 33.53 13.04
N ILE A 195 -1.57 33.45 12.49
CA ILE A 195 -0.71 34.62 12.28
C ILE A 195 -1.32 35.54 11.22
N GLU A 196 -1.76 34.98 10.08
CA GLU A 196 -2.34 35.74 8.97
C GLU A 196 -3.73 36.31 9.29
N ALA A 197 -4.47 35.70 10.23
CA ALA A 197 -5.77 36.24 10.68
C ALA A 197 -5.66 37.66 11.33
N ARG A 198 -4.45 38.02 11.80
CA ARG A 198 -4.19 39.34 12.39
C ARG A 198 -4.02 40.43 11.34
N ASP A 199 -3.64 40.06 10.11
CA ASP A 199 -3.44 41.02 9.00
C ASP A 199 -4.12 40.48 7.73
N PRO A 200 -5.30 41.06 7.36
CA PRO A 200 -6.02 40.61 6.17
C PRO A 200 -5.28 40.78 4.85
N VAL A 201 -4.25 41.65 4.81
CA VAL A 201 -3.45 41.90 3.60
C VAL A 201 -2.51 40.71 3.32
N THR A 202 -2.07 40.03 4.36
CA THR A 202 -1.16 38.88 4.24
C THR A 202 -1.88 37.52 4.16
N SER A 203 -3.22 37.53 4.18
CA SER A 203 -3.99 36.25 4.15
C SER A 203 -3.63 35.40 2.93
N GLY A 204 -3.22 34.15 3.20
CA GLY A 204 -2.77 33.15 2.21
C GLY A 204 -1.43 33.49 1.55
N HIS A 205 -0.70 34.51 2.00
CA HIS A 205 0.60 34.89 1.42
C HIS A 205 1.62 33.79 1.63
N SER A 206 1.77 33.28 2.85
CA SER A 206 2.73 32.23 3.21
C SER A 206 2.50 30.96 2.40
N VAL A 207 1.24 30.55 2.24
CA VAL A 207 0.88 29.38 1.42
C VAL A 207 1.24 29.58 -0.06
N ARG A 208 0.98 30.79 -0.60
CA ARG A 208 1.35 31.10 -2.00
C ARG A 208 2.87 31.09 -2.18
N VAL A 209 3.63 31.68 -1.27
CA VAL A 209 5.10 31.70 -1.32
C VAL A 209 5.64 30.27 -1.27
N ALA A 210 5.18 29.44 -0.33
CA ALA A 210 5.58 28.04 -0.22
C ALA A 210 5.30 27.27 -1.52
N ASN A 211 4.11 27.39 -2.09
CA ASN A 211 3.74 26.72 -3.33
C ASN A 211 4.60 27.18 -4.52
N HIS A 212 4.91 28.46 -4.63
CA HIS A 212 5.79 28.98 -5.68
C HIS A 212 7.23 28.52 -5.50
N SER A 213 7.76 28.52 -4.27
CA SER A 213 9.13 28.06 -3.96
C SER A 213 9.31 26.59 -4.32
N VAL A 214 8.37 25.72 -3.91
CA VAL A 214 8.38 24.30 -4.28
C VAL A 214 8.22 24.12 -5.79
N GLY A 215 7.31 24.87 -6.43
CA GLY A 215 7.11 24.84 -7.88
C GLY A 215 8.36 25.19 -8.67
N LEU A 216 9.10 26.22 -8.23
CA LEU A 216 10.39 26.61 -8.82
C LEU A 216 11.45 25.50 -8.64
N ALA A 217 11.59 24.94 -7.44
CA ALA A 217 12.55 23.88 -7.17
C ALA A 217 12.27 22.61 -7.99
N VAL A 218 10.97 22.24 -8.15
CA VAL A 218 10.56 21.13 -9.03
C VAL A 218 10.87 21.44 -10.50
N ALA A 219 10.66 22.67 -10.96
CA ALA A 219 11.04 23.09 -12.32
C ALA A 219 12.55 22.99 -12.55
N VAL A 220 13.38 23.37 -11.59
CA VAL A 220 14.83 23.19 -11.65
C VAL A 220 15.19 21.72 -11.79
N ASN A 221 14.61 20.82 -10.98
CA ASN A 221 14.85 19.38 -11.08
C ASN A 221 14.49 18.79 -12.47
N ARG A 222 13.54 19.40 -13.17
CA ARG A 222 13.11 18.96 -14.51
C ARG A 222 13.95 19.57 -15.65
N THR A 223 14.89 20.47 -15.34
CA THR A 223 15.68 21.19 -16.33
C THR A 223 17.17 20.79 -16.21
N PRO A 224 17.59 19.65 -16.80
CA PRO A 224 18.94 19.12 -16.63
C PRO A 224 20.02 19.91 -17.41
N GLN A 225 19.61 20.93 -18.19
CA GLN A 225 20.51 21.74 -19.01
C GLN A 225 20.50 23.21 -18.59
N GLY A 226 21.60 23.91 -18.91
CA GLY A 226 21.77 25.32 -18.57
C GLY A 226 22.46 25.58 -17.23
N PRO A 227 22.46 26.83 -16.73
CA PRO A 227 23.23 27.25 -15.55
C PRO A 227 22.82 26.52 -14.26
N LEU A 228 21.59 26.01 -14.19
CA LEU A 228 21.05 25.28 -13.03
C LEU A 228 21.03 23.76 -13.22
N GLY A 229 21.58 23.24 -14.33
CA GLY A 229 21.54 21.81 -14.65
C GLY A 229 22.26 20.89 -13.67
N ALA A 230 23.16 21.44 -12.83
CA ALA A 230 23.83 20.70 -11.76
C ALA A 230 23.11 20.80 -10.41
N VAL A 231 22.02 21.60 -10.31
CA VAL A 231 21.25 21.78 -9.08
C VAL A 231 20.13 20.78 -9.04
N ALA A 232 20.07 19.97 -7.99
CA ALA A 232 19.00 19.04 -7.75
C ALA A 232 18.52 19.14 -6.30
N PHE A 233 17.24 19.35 -6.12
CA PHE A 233 16.59 19.32 -4.81
C PHE A 233 16.11 17.91 -4.50
N THR A 234 16.51 17.40 -3.34
CA THR A 234 15.98 16.14 -2.81
C THR A 234 14.52 16.32 -2.35
N SER A 235 13.79 15.22 -2.18
CA SER A 235 12.45 15.24 -1.61
C SER A 235 12.41 15.90 -0.23
N THR A 236 13.42 15.67 0.60
CA THR A 236 13.59 16.32 1.91
C THR A 236 13.74 17.84 1.78
N GLN A 237 14.58 18.32 0.87
CA GLN A 237 14.76 19.75 0.63
C GLN A 237 13.50 20.41 0.06
N LEU A 238 12.76 19.74 -0.83
CA LEU A 238 11.48 20.23 -1.33
C LEU A 238 10.44 20.36 -0.21
N ARG A 239 10.48 19.44 0.77
CA ARG A 239 9.64 19.52 1.96
C ARG A 239 10.05 20.68 2.87
N GLU A 240 11.34 20.84 3.16
CA GLU A 240 11.84 21.96 3.97
C GLU A 240 11.45 23.31 3.36
N LEU A 241 11.58 23.46 2.03
CA LEU A 241 11.12 24.64 1.29
C LEU A 241 9.63 24.94 1.44
N ARG A 242 8.81 23.93 1.71
CA ARG A 242 7.37 24.12 1.91
C ARG A 242 7.06 24.71 3.28
N PHE A 243 7.92 24.49 4.29
CA PHE A 243 7.72 24.93 5.67
C PHE A 243 8.60 26.12 6.07
N ALA A 244 9.56 26.51 5.24
CA ALA A 244 10.38 27.70 5.42
C ALA A 244 9.63 28.98 5.05
#